data_9898cdd6d7b71f8903a03c23b4cc4fd3
#
_entry.id   9898cdd6d7b71f8903a03c23b4cc4fd3
#
_cell.length_a   1.000
_cell.length_b   1.000
_cell.length_c   1.000
_cell.angle_alpha   90.00
_cell.angle_beta   90.00
_cell.angle_gamma   90.00
#
_symmetry.space_group_name_H-M   'P 1'
#
loop_
_entity.id
_entity.type
_entity.pdbx_description
1 polymer ?
#
loop_
_entity_poly.entity_id
_entity_poly.type
_entity_poly.pdbx_seq_one_letter_code
_entity_poly.pdbx_strand_id
1 'polypeptide(L)'
;MKATKMNRFQPKWTRRRFLARGARATAAGVLMAGMPKGWVGNLYASDAPEVSVMRFGIIALTDCSPLVIAHEKGLFKKYGISSVISKGANWAAIRDSLSSGDLQGTHMLIGMPIASTMGLLGSPKKAMVIPWMLNRNGQAITLKADWKGKVTGDPKALKPLVEKAKSLGEPLTFAMTFPPGTHAMWTRYYLGAGGINPDKDVALITVPPAQMVSNMKIGKMDGFCVGEPWNARAIADKIGFTSVTTQDIWKDHPEKVCAFLAEFAEKNPKSVKAVLKALHEASVWLDKLENRPEQCEIVSRPTYINCDKNVILGRLLGDYDYGDGRKKKDENYMIYSQRNCNYPQPKYCKWWLTQFRRWGMVSGPPDYEGISKQVMRPDLYEEALKELGQAHGGASNETETLFDGVVFDPAGDLEAYAKGFAVHNARG
;
A
#
# COMPACT_ATOMS: atom_id res chain seq x y z
N MET A 1 -6.63 82.95 35.51
CA MET A 1 -6.45 81.49 35.55
C MET A 1 -7.61 80.82 34.86
N LYS A 2 -7.40 80.34 33.65
CA LYS A 2 -8.39 79.47 32.94
C LYS A 2 -7.60 78.31 32.35
N ALA A 3 -7.86 77.11 32.81
CA ALA A 3 -7.20 75.89 32.35
C ALA A 3 -7.84 75.40 31.06
N THR A 4 -7.00 75.21 30.03
CA THR A 4 -7.39 74.66 28.71
C THR A 4 -7.45 73.15 28.76
N LYS A 5 -8.62 72.57 28.49
CA LYS A 5 -8.81 71.14 28.36
C LYS A 5 -8.27 70.64 27.03
N MET A 6 -7.26 69.77 27.08
CA MET A 6 -6.76 69.00 25.91
C MET A 6 -7.68 67.79 25.61
N ASN A 7 -8.24 67.77 24.42
CA ASN A 7 -9.04 66.67 23.91
C ASN A 7 -8.08 65.54 23.41
N ARG A 8 -8.10 64.38 24.08
CA ARG A 8 -7.38 63.18 23.61
C ARG A 8 -8.27 62.38 22.68
N PHE A 9 -7.97 62.38 21.41
CA PHE A 9 -8.50 61.40 20.43
C PHE A 9 -7.86 60.03 20.73
N GLN A 10 -8.66 59.06 21.16
CA GLN A 10 -8.27 57.66 21.21
C GLN A 10 -8.89 56.90 20.03
N PRO A 11 -8.12 56.26 19.14
CA PRO A 11 -8.69 55.38 18.11
C PRO A 11 -9.13 54.06 18.75
N LYS A 12 -10.41 53.75 18.68
CA LYS A 12 -10.97 52.45 19.13
C LYS A 12 -10.59 51.36 18.14
N TRP A 13 -9.45 50.69 18.39
CA TRP A 13 -9.10 49.46 17.70
C TRP A 13 -9.67 48.27 18.48
N THR A 14 -10.61 47.51 17.88
CA THR A 14 -11.08 46.28 18.50
C THR A 14 -10.09 45.16 18.20
N ARG A 15 -9.78 44.32 19.20
CA ARG A 15 -8.87 43.14 19.08
C ARG A 15 -9.19 42.26 17.86
N ARG A 16 -10.46 42.17 17.50
CA ARG A 16 -10.94 41.36 16.37
C ARG A 16 -10.49 41.88 15.01
N ARG A 17 -10.36 43.19 14.81
CA ARG A 17 -9.85 43.79 13.54
C ARG A 17 -8.33 43.75 13.45
N PHE A 18 -7.61 43.75 14.55
CA PHE A 18 -6.16 43.58 14.60
C PHE A 18 -5.76 42.14 14.25
N LEU A 19 -6.43 41.15 14.83
CA LEU A 19 -6.17 39.73 14.54
C LEU A 19 -6.55 39.33 13.10
N ALA A 20 -7.63 39.89 12.54
CA ALA A 20 -8.04 39.58 11.16
C ALA A 20 -7.10 40.16 10.08
N ARG A 21 -6.41 41.26 10.34
CA ARG A 21 -5.39 41.81 9.42
C ARG A 21 -4.00 41.20 9.63
N GLY A 22 -3.62 40.87 10.88
CA GLY A 22 -2.38 40.19 11.19
C GLY A 22 -2.32 38.76 10.60
N ALA A 23 -3.43 38.01 10.67
CA ALA A 23 -3.52 36.65 10.13
C ALA A 23 -3.42 36.62 8.58
N ARG A 24 -3.91 37.65 7.88
CA ARG A 24 -3.80 37.70 6.41
C ARG A 24 -2.40 38.14 5.92
N ALA A 25 -1.71 38.96 6.68
CA ALA A 25 -0.35 39.42 6.33
C ALA A 25 0.73 38.37 6.63
N THR A 26 0.57 37.60 7.74
CA THR A 26 1.50 36.51 8.10
C THR A 26 1.36 35.29 7.21
N ALA A 27 0.18 34.91 6.78
CA ALA A 27 -0.03 33.78 5.86
C ALA A 27 0.59 34.06 4.47
N ALA A 28 0.46 35.28 3.93
CA ALA A 28 1.07 35.65 2.66
C ALA A 28 2.61 35.82 2.75
N GLY A 29 3.11 36.36 3.86
CA GLY A 29 4.54 36.59 4.06
C GLY A 29 5.36 35.31 4.29
N VAL A 30 4.81 34.32 4.97
CA VAL A 30 5.48 33.03 5.20
C VAL A 30 5.50 32.18 3.92
N LEU A 31 4.48 32.31 3.05
CA LEU A 31 4.47 31.62 1.75
C LEU A 31 5.52 32.19 0.78
N MET A 32 5.83 33.49 0.86
CA MET A 32 6.80 34.13 -0.05
C MET A 32 8.26 33.95 0.36
N ALA A 33 8.55 33.79 1.64
CA ALA A 33 9.93 33.67 2.14
C ALA A 33 10.60 32.30 1.90
N GLY A 34 9.82 31.28 1.49
CA GLY A 34 10.31 29.92 1.24
C GLY A 34 10.38 29.50 -0.23
N MET A 35 10.14 30.40 -1.18
CA MET A 35 10.18 30.06 -2.61
C MET A 35 11.58 30.27 -3.20
N PRO A 36 12.10 29.31 -4.00
CA PRO A 36 13.35 29.51 -4.75
C PRO A 36 13.25 30.71 -5.68
N LYS A 37 14.33 31.52 -5.76
CA LYS A 37 14.43 32.66 -6.70
C LYS A 37 14.28 32.14 -8.15
N GLY A 38 13.23 32.54 -8.83
CA GLY A 38 12.92 32.14 -10.23
C GLY A 38 11.53 31.53 -10.42
N TRP A 39 10.76 31.32 -9.37
CA TRP A 39 9.37 30.87 -9.47
C TRP A 39 8.45 32.04 -9.83
N VAL A 40 8.08 32.10 -11.08
CA VAL A 40 7.10 33.09 -11.58
C VAL A 40 5.70 32.53 -11.32
N GLY A 41 4.97 33.19 -10.40
CA GLY A 41 3.68 32.74 -9.85
C GLY A 41 2.48 32.77 -10.79
N ASN A 42 2.63 32.52 -12.09
CA ASN A 42 1.55 32.60 -13.04
C ASN A 42 0.95 31.28 -13.55
N LEU A 43 1.43 30.16 -13.08
CA LEU A 43 0.89 28.83 -13.51
C LEU A 43 -0.15 28.22 -12.56
N TYR A 44 -0.44 28.83 -11.39
CA TYR A 44 -1.16 28.13 -10.32
C TYR A 44 -2.39 28.85 -9.73
N ALA A 45 -2.79 29.99 -10.21
CA ALA A 45 -3.95 30.70 -9.64
C ALA A 45 -5.30 30.01 -9.91
N SER A 46 -5.40 29.23 -11.00
CA SER A 46 -6.61 28.45 -11.36
C SER A 46 -6.55 26.98 -10.90
N ASP A 47 -5.35 26.46 -10.55
CA ASP A 47 -5.08 25.03 -10.32
C ASP A 47 -4.53 24.72 -8.92
N ALA A 48 -4.63 25.66 -7.99
CA ALA A 48 -4.20 25.42 -6.60
C ALA A 48 -5.03 24.29 -5.97
N PRO A 49 -4.37 23.36 -5.22
CA PRO A 49 -5.08 22.33 -4.46
C PRO A 49 -6.11 22.93 -3.50
N GLU A 50 -7.29 22.29 -3.38
CA GLU A 50 -8.35 22.71 -2.46
C GLU A 50 -7.89 22.56 -1.00
N VAL A 51 -7.07 21.52 -0.74
CA VAL A 51 -6.46 21.21 0.55
C VAL A 51 -4.94 21.30 0.42
N SER A 52 -4.35 22.31 1.04
CA SER A 52 -2.90 22.56 0.98
C SER A 52 -2.09 21.79 2.01
N VAL A 53 -2.71 21.24 3.06
CA VAL A 53 -2.04 20.42 4.08
C VAL A 53 -2.66 19.03 4.08
N MET A 54 -1.87 18.02 3.76
CA MET A 54 -2.35 16.64 3.68
C MET A 54 -1.50 15.70 4.54
N ARG A 55 -2.17 14.84 5.29
CA ARG A 55 -1.55 13.78 6.08
C ARG A 55 -1.69 12.45 5.35
N PHE A 56 -0.57 11.75 5.20
CA PHE A 56 -0.51 10.44 4.57
C PHE A 56 -0.11 9.38 5.57
N GLY A 57 -0.90 8.31 5.65
CA GLY A 57 -0.60 7.16 6.48
C GLY A 57 0.36 6.19 5.79
N ILE A 58 1.29 5.62 6.54
CA ILE A 58 2.16 4.54 6.09
C ILE A 58 2.29 3.43 7.14
N ILE A 59 2.66 2.25 6.71
CA ILE A 59 3.15 1.16 7.56
C ILE A 59 4.64 0.97 7.28
N ALA A 60 5.38 0.48 8.28
CA ALA A 60 6.82 0.22 8.21
C ALA A 60 7.18 -0.92 7.24
N LEU A 61 7.14 -0.62 5.95
CA LEU A 61 7.41 -1.51 4.81
C LEU A 61 8.11 -0.72 3.71
N THR A 62 8.98 -1.36 2.91
CA THR A 62 9.71 -0.68 1.82
C THR A 62 8.80 -0.16 0.72
N ASP A 63 7.62 -0.73 0.57
CA ASP A 63 6.62 -0.31 -0.42
C ASP A 63 5.90 1.01 -0.08
N CYS A 64 6.15 1.61 1.11
CA CYS A 64 5.74 2.98 1.41
C CYS A 64 6.62 4.04 0.73
N SER A 65 7.72 3.64 0.09
CA SER A 65 8.73 4.53 -0.49
C SER A 65 8.17 5.63 -1.39
N PRO A 66 7.17 5.41 -2.27
CA PRO A 66 6.68 6.51 -3.12
C PRO A 66 6.15 7.70 -2.34
N LEU A 67 5.40 7.46 -1.25
CA LEU A 67 4.91 8.54 -0.38
C LEU A 67 6.04 9.20 0.41
N VAL A 68 6.96 8.40 0.94
CA VAL A 68 8.10 8.91 1.72
C VAL A 68 9.04 9.72 0.85
N ILE A 69 9.40 9.25 -0.34
CA ILE A 69 10.27 9.95 -1.27
C ILE A 69 9.62 11.22 -1.80
N ALA A 70 8.32 11.19 -2.13
CA ALA A 70 7.59 12.38 -2.52
C ALA A 70 7.62 13.47 -1.42
N HIS A 71 7.55 13.07 -0.15
CA HIS A 71 7.66 13.94 1.00
C HIS A 71 9.08 14.50 1.17
N GLU A 72 10.08 13.63 1.30
CA GLU A 72 11.47 13.99 1.62
C GLU A 72 12.15 14.80 0.49
N LYS A 73 11.81 14.50 -0.77
CA LYS A 73 12.32 15.26 -1.92
C LYS A 73 11.50 16.51 -2.24
N GLY A 74 10.49 16.84 -1.43
CA GLY A 74 9.67 18.04 -1.59
C GLY A 74 8.77 18.02 -2.83
N LEU A 75 8.48 16.83 -3.40
CA LEU A 75 7.65 16.72 -4.59
C LEU A 75 6.19 17.10 -4.31
N PHE A 76 5.66 16.77 -3.13
CA PHE A 76 4.33 17.26 -2.73
C PHE A 76 4.31 18.79 -2.67
N LYS A 77 5.35 19.41 -2.09
CA LYS A 77 5.47 20.87 -2.01
C LYS A 77 5.55 21.52 -3.39
N LYS A 78 6.23 20.88 -4.35
CA LYS A 78 6.29 21.31 -5.75
C LYS A 78 4.89 21.48 -6.35
N TYR A 79 3.93 20.64 -5.96
CA TYR A 79 2.54 20.67 -6.42
C TYR A 79 1.58 21.33 -5.42
N GLY A 80 2.09 22.14 -4.49
CA GLY A 80 1.27 22.97 -3.60
C GLY A 80 0.75 22.24 -2.35
N ILE A 81 1.21 21.01 -2.06
CA ILE A 81 0.81 20.23 -0.89
C ILE A 81 1.90 20.28 0.18
N SER A 82 1.56 20.73 1.38
CA SER A 82 2.36 20.56 2.59
C SER A 82 2.02 19.19 3.20
N SER A 83 2.90 18.21 2.98
CA SER A 83 2.65 16.82 3.38
C SER A 83 3.16 16.52 4.78
N VAL A 84 2.44 15.65 5.49
CA VAL A 84 2.85 15.05 6.76
C VAL A 84 2.76 13.53 6.61
N ILE A 85 3.83 12.81 6.91
CA ILE A 85 3.82 11.34 6.91
C ILE A 85 3.56 10.84 8.33
N SER A 86 2.54 10.01 8.51
CA SER A 86 2.13 9.41 9.77
C SER A 86 2.28 7.90 9.72
N LYS A 87 3.17 7.35 10.57
CA LYS A 87 3.36 5.90 10.67
C LYS A 87 2.29 5.28 11.57
N GLY A 88 1.48 4.38 11.00
CA GLY A 88 0.49 3.60 11.74
C GLY A 88 1.09 2.36 12.41
N ALA A 89 0.47 1.94 13.51
CA ALA A 89 0.90 0.74 14.24
C ALA A 89 0.51 -0.55 13.51
N ASN A 90 -0.60 -0.55 12.79
CA ASN A 90 -1.15 -1.68 12.04
C ASN A 90 -2.13 -1.20 10.96
N TRP A 91 -2.57 -2.12 10.10
CA TRP A 91 -3.45 -1.80 8.98
C TRP A 91 -4.86 -1.36 9.40
N ALA A 92 -5.38 -1.88 10.52
CA ALA A 92 -6.68 -1.43 11.04
C ALA A 92 -6.63 0.05 11.44
N ALA A 93 -5.58 0.48 12.16
CA ALA A 93 -5.39 1.87 12.53
C ALA A 93 -5.30 2.80 11.30
N ILE A 94 -4.57 2.40 10.26
CA ILE A 94 -4.49 3.15 8.99
C ILE A 94 -5.87 3.27 8.33
N ARG A 95 -6.62 2.17 8.22
CA ARG A 95 -7.98 2.16 7.66
C ARG A 95 -8.89 3.10 8.44
N ASP A 96 -8.86 3.01 9.76
CA ASP A 96 -9.75 3.77 10.62
C ASP A 96 -9.42 5.27 10.59
N SER A 97 -8.13 5.64 10.56
CA SER A 97 -7.69 7.03 10.40
C SER A 97 -8.03 7.62 9.02
N LEU A 98 -8.04 6.82 7.96
CA LEU A 98 -8.56 7.28 6.67
C LEU A 98 -10.09 7.43 6.73
N SER A 99 -10.78 6.46 7.33
CA SER A 99 -12.25 6.46 7.43
C SER A 99 -12.80 7.61 8.28
N SER A 100 -12.05 8.08 9.29
CA SER A 100 -12.38 9.25 10.11
C SER A 100 -12.03 10.59 9.45
N GLY A 101 -11.18 10.60 8.42
CA GLY A 101 -10.66 11.80 7.79
C GLY A 101 -9.41 12.39 8.46
N ASP A 102 -8.85 11.73 9.47
CA ASP A 102 -7.57 12.12 10.09
C ASP A 102 -6.41 12.04 9.09
N LEU A 103 -6.50 11.10 8.14
CA LEU A 103 -5.64 11.00 6.95
C LEU A 103 -6.44 11.41 5.72
N GLN A 104 -5.83 12.16 4.82
CA GLN A 104 -6.43 12.52 3.53
C GLN A 104 -6.13 11.48 2.46
N GLY A 105 -4.98 10.81 2.55
CA GLY A 105 -4.59 9.70 1.69
C GLY A 105 -3.71 8.71 2.43
N THR A 106 -3.54 7.51 1.92
CA THR A 106 -2.74 6.51 2.63
C THR A 106 -2.21 5.41 1.72
N HIS A 107 -1.05 4.90 2.09
CA HIS A 107 -0.52 3.61 1.68
C HIS A 107 -1.41 2.49 2.24
N MET A 108 -1.94 1.65 1.36
CA MET A 108 -2.86 0.57 1.71
C MET A 108 -2.59 -0.70 0.90
N LEU A 109 -2.94 -1.86 1.46
CA LEU A 109 -3.06 -3.12 0.71
C LEU A 109 -4.26 -3.00 -0.24
N ILE A 110 -4.11 -3.37 -1.51
CA ILE A 110 -5.17 -3.16 -2.52
C ILE A 110 -6.55 -3.73 -2.11
N GLY A 111 -6.60 -4.84 -1.39
CA GLY A 111 -7.86 -5.43 -0.92
C GLY A 111 -8.58 -4.63 0.17
N MET A 112 -7.89 -3.71 0.85
CA MET A 112 -8.49 -2.93 1.95
C MET A 112 -9.52 -1.91 1.47
N PRO A 113 -9.25 -1.06 0.46
CA PRO A 113 -10.25 -0.16 -0.10
C PRO A 113 -11.47 -0.90 -0.66
N ILE A 114 -11.24 -2.06 -1.29
CA ILE A 114 -12.32 -2.91 -1.83
C ILE A 114 -13.21 -3.40 -0.67
N ALA A 115 -12.61 -3.99 0.38
CA ALA A 115 -13.34 -4.48 1.53
C ALA A 115 -14.06 -3.36 2.30
N SER A 116 -13.45 -2.18 2.45
CA SER A 116 -14.09 -1.02 3.09
C SER A 116 -15.28 -0.50 2.28
N THR A 117 -15.17 -0.44 0.96
CA THR A 117 -16.28 -0.04 0.09
C THR A 117 -17.47 -0.99 0.22
N MET A 118 -17.20 -2.28 0.36
CA MET A 118 -18.23 -3.31 0.54
C MET A 118 -18.71 -3.47 2.00
N GLY A 119 -17.97 -2.99 3.01
CA GLY A 119 -18.25 -3.21 4.42
C GLY A 119 -17.94 -4.64 4.88
N LEU A 120 -16.86 -5.25 4.37
CA LEU A 120 -16.48 -6.63 4.65
C LEU A 120 -15.45 -6.75 5.79
N LEU A 121 -15.43 -7.93 6.43
CA LEU A 121 -14.38 -8.35 7.37
C LEU A 121 -14.13 -7.34 8.50
N GLY A 122 -15.21 -6.79 9.05
CA GLY A 122 -15.15 -5.80 10.14
C GLY A 122 -14.66 -4.41 9.69
N SER A 123 -14.56 -4.17 8.39
CA SER A 123 -14.30 -2.82 7.88
C SER A 123 -15.56 -1.97 7.94
N PRO A 124 -15.49 -0.72 8.44
CA PRO A 124 -16.60 0.23 8.26
C PRO A 124 -16.94 0.35 6.77
N LYS A 125 -18.22 0.38 6.44
CA LYS A 125 -18.66 0.61 5.06
C LYS A 125 -18.39 2.07 4.68
N LYS A 126 -17.25 2.30 4.05
CA LYS A 126 -16.80 3.60 3.56
C LYS A 126 -16.28 3.44 2.13
N ALA A 127 -16.88 4.17 1.21
CA ALA A 127 -16.41 4.18 -0.18
C ALA A 127 -15.00 4.76 -0.26
N MET A 128 -14.09 3.97 -0.80
CA MET A 128 -12.69 4.35 -1.01
C MET A 128 -12.34 4.21 -2.48
N VAL A 129 -11.41 5.02 -2.95
CA VAL A 129 -10.93 5.01 -4.34
C VAL A 129 -9.44 4.79 -4.41
N ILE A 130 -9.02 4.11 -5.47
CA ILE A 130 -7.63 3.82 -5.82
C ILE A 130 -7.31 4.50 -7.15
N PRO A 131 -6.77 5.72 -7.15
CA PRO A 131 -6.30 6.37 -8.36
C PRO A 131 -4.83 6.07 -8.68
N TRP A 132 -4.09 5.36 -7.81
CA TRP A 132 -2.67 5.12 -7.97
C TRP A 132 -2.22 3.82 -7.32
N MET A 133 -1.53 2.97 -8.10
CA MET A 133 -0.78 1.84 -7.56
C MET A 133 0.62 2.31 -7.14
N LEU A 134 1.03 2.01 -5.90
CA LEU A 134 2.34 2.45 -5.39
C LEU A 134 3.49 1.55 -5.84
N ASN A 135 3.23 0.25 -5.94
CA ASN A 135 4.23 -0.72 -6.38
C ASN A 135 3.61 -2.02 -6.90
N ARG A 136 4.45 -2.81 -7.54
CA ARG A 136 4.22 -4.23 -7.83
C ARG A 136 5.26 -5.07 -7.12
N ASN A 137 4.92 -6.33 -6.83
CA ASN A 137 5.81 -7.33 -6.22
C ASN A 137 6.32 -6.93 -4.81
N GLY A 138 7.50 -7.40 -4.41
CA GLY A 138 8.18 -6.97 -3.18
C GLY A 138 7.72 -7.68 -1.92
N GLN A 139 7.20 -8.91 -2.01
CA GLN A 139 6.73 -9.70 -0.89
C GLN A 139 7.14 -11.17 -1.02
N ALA A 140 7.03 -11.90 0.07
CA ALA A 140 7.36 -13.31 0.09
C ALA A 140 6.59 -14.07 1.17
N ILE A 141 6.55 -15.40 1.00
CA ILE A 141 6.15 -16.35 2.03
C ILE A 141 7.41 -16.89 2.68
N THR A 142 7.62 -16.54 3.93
CA THR A 142 8.74 -16.97 4.77
C THR A 142 8.27 -18.06 5.72
N LEU A 143 9.01 -19.15 5.78
CA LEU A 143 8.79 -20.31 6.65
C LEU A 143 9.89 -20.41 7.70
N LYS A 144 9.61 -21.06 8.82
CA LYS A 144 10.59 -21.27 9.91
C LYS A 144 11.80 -22.07 9.42
N ALA A 145 12.97 -21.76 9.97
CA ALA A 145 14.25 -22.33 9.54
C ALA A 145 14.32 -23.87 9.62
N ASP A 146 13.59 -24.50 10.55
CA ASP A 146 13.54 -25.96 10.75
C ASP A 146 13.04 -26.74 9.53
N TRP A 147 12.40 -26.04 8.59
CA TRP A 147 11.87 -26.63 7.37
C TRP A 147 12.77 -26.43 6.15
N LYS A 148 13.96 -25.87 6.32
CA LYS A 148 14.95 -25.75 5.24
C LYS A 148 15.25 -27.13 4.64
N GLY A 149 15.27 -27.19 3.31
CA GLY A 149 15.49 -28.45 2.57
C GLY A 149 14.31 -29.43 2.55
N LYS A 150 13.22 -29.16 3.32
CA LYS A 150 12.00 -29.98 3.34
C LYS A 150 10.87 -29.35 2.51
N VAL A 151 10.81 -28.04 2.48
CA VAL A 151 9.80 -27.26 1.76
C VAL A 151 10.50 -26.20 0.95
N THR A 152 10.43 -26.30 -0.38
CA THR A 152 11.10 -25.38 -1.30
C THR A 152 10.14 -24.97 -2.41
N GLY A 153 9.45 -23.82 -2.27
CA GLY A 153 8.62 -23.25 -3.33
C GLY A 153 7.28 -23.96 -3.56
N ASP A 154 7.27 -25.28 -3.66
CA ASP A 154 6.04 -26.06 -3.89
C ASP A 154 5.21 -26.18 -2.60
N PRO A 155 3.99 -25.61 -2.55
CA PRO A 155 3.12 -25.69 -1.37
C PRO A 155 2.65 -27.11 -1.06
N LYS A 156 2.68 -28.05 -2.01
CA LYS A 156 2.32 -29.46 -1.79
C LYS A 156 3.24 -30.11 -0.75
N ALA A 157 4.50 -29.68 -0.66
CA ALA A 157 5.44 -30.17 0.34
C ALA A 157 5.04 -29.82 1.80
N LEU A 158 4.17 -28.80 1.99
CA LEU A 158 3.63 -28.46 3.31
C LEU A 158 2.53 -29.43 3.76
N LYS A 159 1.81 -30.06 2.84
CA LYS A 159 0.62 -30.85 3.17
C LYS A 159 0.87 -31.95 4.19
N PRO A 160 1.93 -32.79 4.09
CA PRO A 160 2.20 -33.81 5.11
C PRO A 160 2.51 -33.21 6.51
N LEU A 161 3.15 -32.04 6.55
CA LEU A 161 3.44 -31.34 7.80
C LEU A 161 2.16 -30.80 8.44
N VAL A 162 1.26 -30.25 7.65
CA VAL A 162 -0.05 -29.75 8.09
C VAL A 162 -0.90 -30.91 8.63
N GLU A 163 -1.00 -32.01 7.89
CA GLU A 163 -1.79 -33.19 8.30
C GLU A 163 -1.27 -33.78 9.59
N LYS A 164 0.05 -33.91 9.73
CA LYS A 164 0.69 -34.39 10.97
C LYS A 164 0.38 -33.47 12.15
N ALA A 165 0.57 -32.16 12.00
CA ALA A 165 0.32 -31.20 13.08
C ALA A 165 -1.16 -31.22 13.50
N LYS A 166 -2.07 -31.25 12.51
CA LYS A 166 -3.52 -31.34 12.75
C LYS A 166 -3.91 -32.63 13.48
N SER A 167 -3.31 -33.77 13.13
CA SER A 167 -3.58 -35.06 13.81
C SER A 167 -3.14 -35.07 15.27
N LEU A 168 -2.17 -34.23 15.65
CA LEU A 168 -1.70 -34.03 17.01
C LEU A 168 -2.52 -32.99 17.79
N GLY A 169 -3.51 -32.33 17.15
CA GLY A 169 -4.30 -31.26 17.75
C GLY A 169 -3.57 -29.90 17.82
N GLU A 170 -2.43 -29.75 17.18
CA GLU A 170 -1.56 -28.58 17.18
C GLU A 170 -1.42 -28.03 15.77
N PRO A 171 -2.46 -27.40 15.18
CA PRO A 171 -2.42 -26.96 13.80
C PRO A 171 -1.31 -25.93 13.57
N LEU A 172 -0.63 -26.03 12.43
CA LEU A 172 0.39 -25.07 12.03
C LEU A 172 -0.21 -23.66 11.94
N THR A 173 0.58 -22.67 12.35
CA THR A 173 0.15 -21.28 12.40
C THR A 173 0.85 -20.46 11.31
N PHE A 174 0.06 -19.79 10.48
CA PHE A 174 0.55 -18.84 9.48
C PHE A 174 0.06 -17.42 9.80
N ALA A 175 0.96 -16.45 9.68
CA ALA A 175 0.61 -15.05 9.93
C ALA A 175 0.43 -14.28 8.62
N MET A 176 -0.57 -13.45 8.62
CA MET A 176 -0.85 -12.43 7.62
C MET A 176 -0.93 -11.06 8.29
N THR A 177 -0.92 -9.97 7.53
CA THR A 177 -0.94 -8.63 8.13
C THR A 177 -2.33 -8.05 8.30
N PHE A 178 -3.27 -8.44 7.45
CA PHE A 178 -4.68 -8.00 7.51
C PHE A 178 -5.58 -8.87 6.61
N PRO A 179 -6.79 -9.29 7.07
CA PRO A 179 -7.60 -10.29 6.38
C PRO A 179 -7.96 -10.00 4.92
N PRO A 180 -8.42 -8.79 4.49
CA PRO A 180 -8.69 -8.48 3.08
C PRO A 180 -7.44 -8.14 2.27
N GLY A 181 -6.26 -8.10 2.91
CA GLY A 181 -5.03 -7.62 2.29
C GLY A 181 -4.33 -8.65 1.40
N THR A 182 -3.33 -8.16 0.67
CA THR A 182 -2.51 -8.95 -0.26
C THR A 182 -1.82 -10.13 0.43
N HIS A 183 -1.21 -9.92 1.59
CA HIS A 183 -0.52 -10.98 2.33
C HIS A 183 -1.45 -12.14 2.71
N ALA A 184 -2.70 -11.83 3.08
CA ALA A 184 -3.71 -12.86 3.36
C ALA A 184 -4.09 -13.63 2.09
N MET A 185 -4.27 -12.92 0.96
CA MET A 185 -4.61 -13.56 -0.30
C MET A 185 -3.48 -14.45 -0.82
N TRP A 186 -2.21 -14.00 -0.72
CA TRP A 186 -1.07 -14.82 -1.12
C TRP A 186 -0.90 -16.05 -0.24
N THR A 187 -1.04 -15.92 1.08
CA THR A 187 -1.01 -17.06 2.00
C THR A 187 -2.11 -18.07 1.67
N ARG A 188 -3.33 -17.60 1.47
CA ARG A 188 -4.48 -18.44 1.14
C ARG A 188 -4.34 -19.11 -0.22
N TYR A 189 -3.86 -18.36 -1.22
CA TYR A 189 -3.65 -18.89 -2.57
C TYR A 189 -2.57 -19.97 -2.56
N TYR A 190 -1.42 -19.71 -1.92
CA TYR A 190 -0.31 -20.63 -1.80
C TYR A 190 -0.71 -21.92 -1.08
N LEU A 191 -1.37 -21.84 0.06
CA LEU A 191 -1.85 -23.01 0.80
C LEU A 191 -2.89 -23.78 -0.02
N GLY A 192 -3.85 -23.08 -0.63
CA GLY A 192 -4.88 -23.69 -1.46
C GLY A 192 -4.34 -24.45 -2.68
N ALA A 193 -3.31 -23.92 -3.33
CA ALA A 193 -2.61 -24.61 -4.43
C ALA A 193 -1.88 -25.89 -3.94
N GLY A 194 -1.48 -25.93 -2.66
CA GLY A 194 -0.96 -27.13 -2.01
C GLY A 194 -2.03 -28.13 -1.56
N GLY A 195 -3.32 -27.84 -1.81
CA GLY A 195 -4.43 -28.68 -1.33
C GLY A 195 -4.71 -28.56 0.17
N ILE A 196 -4.31 -27.41 0.77
CA ILE A 196 -4.50 -27.09 2.19
C ILE A 196 -5.60 -26.04 2.30
N ASN A 197 -6.67 -26.30 3.05
CA ASN A 197 -7.71 -25.30 3.30
C ASN A 197 -7.23 -24.35 4.42
N PRO A 198 -7.00 -23.05 4.11
CA PRO A 198 -6.43 -22.12 5.07
C PRO A 198 -7.31 -21.81 6.29
N ASP A 199 -8.63 -22.08 6.20
CA ASP A 199 -9.57 -21.83 7.30
C ASP A 199 -9.90 -23.08 8.11
N LYS A 200 -9.47 -24.28 7.66
CA LYS A 200 -9.82 -25.58 8.29
C LYS A 200 -8.60 -26.38 8.73
N ASP A 201 -7.48 -26.23 8.02
CA ASP A 201 -6.33 -27.12 8.19
C ASP A 201 -5.17 -26.46 8.94
N VAL A 202 -5.15 -25.14 9.02
CA VAL A 202 -4.14 -24.33 9.71
C VAL A 202 -4.80 -23.22 10.52
N ALA A 203 -4.03 -22.58 11.41
CA ALA A 203 -4.43 -21.36 12.09
C ALA A 203 -3.89 -20.15 11.30
N LEU A 204 -4.76 -19.23 10.88
CA LEU A 204 -4.36 -17.94 10.31
C LEU A 204 -4.48 -16.87 11.37
N ILE A 205 -3.37 -16.17 11.66
CA ILE A 205 -3.33 -15.07 12.63
C ILE A 205 -2.96 -13.75 11.96
N THR A 206 -3.43 -12.66 12.56
CA THR A 206 -3.08 -11.31 12.09
C THR A 206 -1.98 -10.73 12.96
N VAL A 207 -0.85 -10.36 12.33
CA VAL A 207 0.32 -9.79 13.01
C VAL A 207 0.77 -8.54 12.27
N PRO A 208 1.02 -7.40 12.94
CA PRO A 208 1.60 -6.22 12.31
C PRO A 208 2.96 -6.52 11.67
N PRO A 209 3.30 -5.94 10.50
CA PRO A 209 4.53 -6.25 9.79
C PRO A 209 5.80 -6.20 10.63
N ALA A 210 6.01 -5.14 11.40
CA ALA A 210 7.20 -4.98 12.25
C ALA A 210 7.31 -6.00 13.40
N GLN A 211 6.26 -6.76 13.67
CA GLN A 211 6.23 -7.78 14.72
C GLN A 211 6.38 -9.21 14.18
N MET A 212 6.41 -9.41 12.86
CA MET A 212 6.49 -10.75 12.25
C MET A 212 7.70 -11.53 12.73
N VAL A 213 8.88 -10.91 12.64
CA VAL A 213 10.17 -11.56 12.97
C VAL A 213 10.25 -11.93 14.46
N SER A 214 9.84 -11.02 15.36
CA SER A 214 9.84 -11.30 16.80
C SER A 214 8.88 -12.42 17.19
N ASN A 215 7.69 -12.46 16.59
CA ASN A 215 6.72 -13.52 16.85
C ASN A 215 7.19 -14.89 16.30
N MET A 216 7.82 -14.92 15.12
CA MET A 216 8.42 -16.16 14.60
C MET A 216 9.56 -16.64 15.49
N LYS A 217 10.43 -15.73 15.96
CA LYS A 217 11.57 -16.05 16.83
C LYS A 217 11.16 -16.73 18.13
N ILE A 218 10.01 -16.40 18.70
CA ILE A 218 9.47 -17.00 19.92
C ILE A 218 8.50 -18.17 19.64
N GLY A 219 8.46 -18.67 18.41
CA GLY A 219 7.66 -19.84 18.02
C GLY A 219 6.14 -19.63 17.94
N LYS A 220 5.67 -18.37 17.81
CA LYS A 220 4.23 -18.07 17.70
C LYS A 220 3.64 -18.38 16.32
N MET A 221 4.47 -18.69 15.33
CA MET A 221 4.05 -19.02 13.99
C MET A 221 5.09 -19.88 13.26
N ASP A 222 4.63 -20.65 12.30
CA ASP A 222 5.44 -21.53 11.45
C ASP A 222 5.81 -20.86 10.11
N GLY A 223 5.04 -19.89 9.69
CA GLY A 223 5.28 -19.11 8.48
C GLY A 223 4.50 -17.82 8.46
N PHE A 224 4.87 -16.92 7.56
CA PHE A 224 4.15 -15.67 7.34
C PHE A 224 4.29 -15.18 5.89
N CYS A 225 3.34 -14.36 5.46
CA CYS A 225 3.47 -13.53 4.28
C CYS A 225 3.48 -12.06 4.67
N VAL A 226 4.48 -11.32 4.20
CA VAL A 226 4.64 -9.90 4.49
C VAL A 226 5.49 -9.21 3.42
N GLY A 227 5.38 -7.89 3.31
CA GLY A 227 6.28 -7.06 2.50
C GLY A 227 7.67 -6.92 3.12
N GLU A 228 8.64 -6.49 2.30
CA GLU A 228 9.98 -6.21 2.78
C GLU A 228 10.01 -4.99 3.73
N PRO A 229 10.95 -4.96 4.68
CA PRO A 229 12.16 -5.79 4.77
C PRO A 229 12.03 -7.01 5.70
N TRP A 230 10.85 -7.40 6.13
CA TRP A 230 10.70 -8.36 7.23
C TRP A 230 11.04 -9.79 6.82
N ASN A 231 10.93 -10.15 5.53
CA ASN A 231 11.43 -11.42 5.01
C ASN A 231 12.98 -11.44 5.05
N ALA A 232 13.62 -10.38 4.55
CA ALA A 232 15.07 -10.24 4.63
C ALA A 232 15.57 -10.26 6.07
N ARG A 233 14.85 -9.64 7.01
CA ARG A 233 15.18 -9.62 8.43
C ARG A 233 15.10 -11.01 9.05
N ALA A 234 14.08 -11.82 8.74
CA ALA A 234 13.98 -13.19 9.25
C ALA A 234 15.14 -14.07 8.77
N ILE A 235 15.60 -13.84 7.53
CA ILE A 235 16.77 -14.52 6.96
C ILE A 235 18.05 -14.06 7.62
N ALA A 236 18.26 -12.76 7.80
CA ALA A 236 19.41 -12.19 8.48
C ALA A 236 19.53 -12.70 9.94
N ASP A 237 18.41 -12.82 10.64
CA ASP A 237 18.32 -13.37 12.00
C ASP A 237 18.40 -14.91 12.01
N LYS A 238 18.48 -15.59 10.86
CA LYS A 238 18.57 -17.06 10.69
C LYS A 238 17.39 -17.85 11.27
N ILE A 239 16.23 -17.21 11.42
CA ILE A 239 15.02 -17.83 12.00
C ILE A 239 14.05 -18.33 10.94
N GLY A 240 14.20 -17.90 9.70
CA GLY A 240 13.34 -18.27 8.59
C GLY A 240 14.09 -18.34 7.26
N PHE A 241 13.39 -18.81 6.25
CA PHE A 241 13.81 -18.79 4.85
C PHE A 241 12.61 -18.50 3.95
N THR A 242 12.84 -17.89 2.80
CA THR A 242 11.78 -17.67 1.81
C THR A 242 11.48 -18.97 1.07
N SER A 243 10.27 -19.47 1.18
CA SER A 243 9.79 -20.57 0.35
C SER A 243 9.59 -20.13 -1.09
N VAL A 244 8.79 -19.06 -1.27
CA VAL A 244 8.44 -18.50 -2.58
C VAL A 244 8.28 -16.98 -2.47
N THR A 245 8.68 -16.25 -3.50
CA THR A 245 8.31 -14.83 -3.62
C THR A 245 6.90 -14.72 -4.18
N THR A 246 6.18 -13.65 -3.88
CA THR A 246 4.83 -13.48 -4.40
C THR A 246 4.82 -13.22 -5.91
N GLN A 247 5.91 -12.69 -6.46
CA GLN A 247 6.13 -12.57 -7.90
C GLN A 247 6.25 -13.94 -8.59
N ASP A 248 6.72 -14.97 -7.90
CA ASP A 248 6.71 -16.34 -8.43
C ASP A 248 5.29 -16.92 -8.44
N ILE A 249 4.38 -16.42 -7.57
CA ILE A 249 2.95 -16.81 -7.57
C ILE A 249 2.20 -16.12 -8.72
N TRP A 250 2.38 -14.82 -8.86
CA TRP A 250 1.82 -14.03 -9.97
C TRP A 250 2.82 -12.96 -10.37
N LYS A 251 3.41 -13.09 -11.54
CA LYS A 251 4.42 -12.17 -12.05
C LYS A 251 3.85 -10.75 -12.19
N ASP A 252 4.57 -9.79 -11.64
CA ASP A 252 4.21 -8.37 -11.67
C ASP A 252 2.81 -8.08 -11.06
N HIS A 253 2.44 -8.83 -10.02
CA HIS A 253 1.17 -8.68 -9.34
C HIS A 253 0.99 -7.29 -8.71
N PRO A 254 -0.26 -6.77 -8.62
CA PRO A 254 -0.55 -5.52 -7.91
C PRO A 254 -0.32 -5.67 -6.41
N GLU A 255 0.14 -4.60 -5.76
CA GLU A 255 0.44 -4.67 -4.34
C GLU A 255 -0.16 -3.50 -3.55
N LYS A 256 0.60 -2.46 -3.28
CA LYS A 256 0.13 -1.31 -2.50
C LYS A 256 -0.47 -0.23 -3.40
N VAL A 257 -1.38 0.49 -2.78
CA VAL A 257 -2.11 1.58 -3.42
C VAL A 257 -2.00 2.86 -2.61
N CYS A 258 -2.10 4.00 -3.27
CA CYS A 258 -2.48 5.24 -2.62
C CYS A 258 -4.01 5.35 -2.67
N ALA A 259 -4.65 5.22 -1.50
CA ALA A 259 -6.10 5.24 -1.39
C ALA A 259 -6.60 6.53 -0.75
N PHE A 260 -7.80 6.95 -1.15
CA PHE A 260 -8.54 8.10 -0.62
C PHE A 260 -9.97 7.70 -0.29
N LEU A 261 -10.64 8.44 0.60
CA LEU A 261 -12.10 8.38 0.64
C LEU A 261 -12.68 8.90 -0.67
N ALA A 262 -13.71 8.25 -1.21
CA ALA A 262 -14.39 8.68 -2.43
C ALA A 262 -14.90 10.12 -2.30
N GLU A 263 -15.55 10.44 -1.18
CA GLU A 263 -16.04 11.79 -0.87
C GLU A 263 -14.91 12.84 -0.86
N PHE A 264 -13.73 12.48 -0.33
CA PHE A 264 -12.58 13.39 -0.36
C PHE A 264 -12.11 13.65 -1.79
N ALA A 265 -11.99 12.60 -2.59
CA ALA A 265 -11.53 12.71 -3.98
C ALA A 265 -12.51 13.51 -4.85
N GLU A 266 -13.81 13.35 -4.64
CA GLU A 266 -14.85 14.12 -5.33
C GLU A 266 -14.85 15.60 -4.97
N LYS A 267 -14.66 15.92 -3.67
CA LYS A 267 -14.64 17.32 -3.20
C LYS A 267 -13.33 18.04 -3.45
N ASN A 268 -12.22 17.30 -3.62
CA ASN A 268 -10.87 17.86 -3.70
C ASN A 268 -10.07 17.30 -4.91
N PRO A 269 -10.62 17.35 -6.14
CA PRO A 269 -10.00 16.73 -7.30
C PRO A 269 -8.62 17.29 -7.64
N LYS A 270 -8.39 18.61 -7.47
CA LYS A 270 -7.08 19.22 -7.72
C LYS A 270 -6.04 18.77 -6.69
N SER A 271 -6.45 18.61 -5.43
CA SER A 271 -5.57 18.10 -4.37
C SER A 271 -5.15 16.65 -4.66
N VAL A 272 -6.09 15.81 -5.07
CA VAL A 272 -5.77 14.41 -5.49
C VAL A 272 -4.82 14.44 -6.69
N LYS A 273 -5.09 15.22 -7.74
CA LYS A 273 -4.18 15.33 -8.89
C LYS A 273 -2.79 15.81 -8.52
N ALA A 274 -2.67 16.80 -7.63
CA ALA A 274 -1.39 17.26 -7.12
C ALA A 274 -0.60 16.13 -6.43
N VAL A 275 -1.28 15.28 -5.65
CA VAL A 275 -0.68 14.09 -5.03
C VAL A 275 -0.22 13.10 -6.10
N LEU A 276 -1.06 12.78 -7.10
CA LEU A 276 -0.70 11.83 -8.17
C LEU A 276 0.50 12.29 -8.99
N LYS A 277 0.60 13.59 -9.29
CA LYS A 277 1.76 14.19 -9.97
C LYS A 277 3.05 14.01 -9.14
N ALA A 278 2.99 14.25 -7.82
CA ALA A 278 4.12 14.06 -6.93
C ALA A 278 4.54 12.58 -6.83
N LEU A 279 3.56 11.67 -6.77
CA LEU A 279 3.80 10.23 -6.75
C LEU A 279 4.40 9.72 -8.07
N HIS A 280 3.99 10.29 -9.22
CA HIS A 280 4.60 9.96 -10.49
C HIS A 280 6.10 10.23 -10.50
N GLU A 281 6.51 11.44 -10.12
CA GLU A 281 7.94 11.79 -10.09
C GLU A 281 8.71 10.94 -9.08
N ALA A 282 8.13 10.67 -7.90
CA ALA A 282 8.74 9.81 -6.90
C ALA A 282 8.91 8.37 -7.42
N SER A 283 7.88 7.82 -8.08
CA SER A 283 7.90 6.46 -8.62
C SER A 283 8.93 6.29 -9.73
N VAL A 284 9.00 7.27 -10.66
CA VAL A 284 10.02 7.29 -11.74
C VAL A 284 11.44 7.39 -11.16
N TRP A 285 11.63 8.21 -10.11
CA TRP A 285 12.90 8.33 -9.43
C TRP A 285 13.30 7.01 -8.74
N LEU A 286 12.34 6.33 -8.10
CA LEU A 286 12.54 5.07 -7.37
C LEU A 286 12.92 3.90 -8.28
N ASP A 287 12.46 3.85 -9.52
CA ASP A 287 12.78 2.75 -10.44
C ASP A 287 14.20 2.81 -11.02
N LYS A 288 14.90 3.92 -10.82
CA LYS A 288 16.32 4.01 -11.15
C LYS A 288 17.15 3.32 -10.10
N LEU A 289 17.87 2.26 -10.46
CA LEU A 289 18.67 1.47 -9.53
C LEU A 289 19.74 2.29 -8.82
N GLU A 290 20.31 3.31 -9.48
CA GLU A 290 21.27 4.24 -8.89
C GLU A 290 20.70 5.04 -7.71
N ASN A 291 19.38 5.19 -7.62
CA ASN A 291 18.70 5.90 -6.53
C ASN A 291 18.34 4.99 -5.33
N ARG A 292 18.43 3.67 -5.49
CA ARG A 292 18.05 2.71 -4.43
C ARG A 292 18.89 2.84 -3.15
N PRO A 293 20.21 3.16 -3.18
CA PRO A 293 20.95 3.45 -1.96
C PRO A 293 20.41 4.67 -1.22
N GLU A 294 20.08 5.79 -1.90
CA GLU A 294 19.47 6.97 -1.25
C GLU A 294 18.06 6.64 -0.73
N GLN A 295 17.25 5.90 -1.49
CA GLN A 295 15.97 5.39 -1.00
C GLN A 295 16.15 4.63 0.31
N CYS A 296 17.12 3.72 0.37
CA CYS A 296 17.42 2.91 1.55
C CYS A 296 17.78 3.77 2.77
N GLU A 297 18.66 4.75 2.60
CA GLU A 297 19.05 5.69 3.66
C GLU A 297 17.86 6.49 4.20
N ILE A 298 16.94 6.88 3.34
CA ILE A 298 15.75 7.63 3.76
C ILE A 298 14.78 6.73 4.50
N VAL A 299 14.37 5.60 3.88
CA VAL A 299 13.27 4.79 4.44
C VAL A 299 13.67 3.97 5.66
N SER A 300 14.96 3.67 5.85
CA SER A 300 15.48 2.94 7.03
C SER A 300 15.34 3.71 8.34
N ARG A 301 15.16 5.02 8.28
CA ARG A 301 15.07 5.90 9.46
C ARG A 301 13.99 5.45 10.45
N PRO A 302 14.15 5.72 11.77
CA PRO A 302 13.16 5.38 12.80
C PRO A 302 11.76 5.95 12.53
N THR A 303 11.68 7.11 11.87
CA THR A 303 10.42 7.76 11.48
C THR A 303 9.61 6.91 10.50
N TYR A 304 10.26 6.10 9.66
CA TYR A 304 9.64 5.31 8.63
C TYR A 304 9.67 3.81 8.96
N ILE A 305 10.61 3.04 8.43
CA ILE A 305 10.63 1.58 8.60
C ILE A 305 11.27 1.19 9.94
N ASN A 306 12.33 1.87 10.37
CA ASN A 306 13.12 1.53 11.55
C ASN A 306 13.73 0.11 11.44
N CYS A 307 14.42 -0.12 10.34
CA CYS A 307 15.14 -1.38 10.09
C CYS A 307 16.54 -1.06 9.56
N ASP A 308 17.52 -1.92 9.88
CA ASP A 308 18.89 -1.79 9.43
C ASP A 308 18.94 -1.71 7.89
N LYS A 309 19.63 -0.69 7.38
CA LYS A 309 19.80 -0.45 5.95
C LYS A 309 20.46 -1.62 5.22
N ASN A 310 21.37 -2.35 5.88
CA ASN A 310 22.00 -3.52 5.28
C ASN A 310 21.02 -4.67 5.02
N VAL A 311 19.93 -4.74 5.79
CA VAL A 311 18.85 -5.70 5.56
C VAL A 311 17.96 -5.26 4.40
N ILE A 312 17.75 -3.95 4.25
CA ILE A 312 16.84 -3.37 3.23
C ILE A 312 17.50 -3.36 1.85
N LEU A 313 18.76 -2.92 1.76
CA LEU A 313 19.42 -2.53 0.51
C LEU A 313 19.48 -3.68 -0.52
N GLY A 314 19.86 -4.88 -0.09
CA GLY A 314 19.94 -6.02 -1.01
C GLY A 314 18.62 -6.27 -1.75
N ARG A 315 17.50 -6.24 -1.03
CA ARG A 315 16.17 -6.40 -1.62
C ARG A 315 15.82 -5.30 -2.62
N LEU A 316 16.17 -4.05 -2.29
CA LEU A 316 15.95 -2.92 -3.18
C LEU A 316 16.77 -3.02 -4.47
N LEU A 317 17.99 -3.55 -4.38
CA LEU A 317 18.85 -3.79 -5.54
C LEU A 317 18.51 -5.07 -6.30
N GLY A 318 17.57 -5.87 -5.80
CA GLY A 318 17.19 -7.16 -6.42
C GLY A 318 18.12 -8.32 -6.07
N ASP A 319 18.99 -8.18 -5.08
CA ASP A 319 19.81 -9.26 -4.56
C ASP A 319 18.98 -10.12 -3.59
N TYR A 320 18.40 -11.19 -4.14
CA TYR A 320 17.48 -12.01 -3.36
C TYR A 320 18.19 -13.27 -2.82
N ASP A 321 18.47 -13.27 -1.53
CA ASP A 321 18.86 -14.45 -0.77
C ASP A 321 17.61 -15.09 -0.14
N TYR A 322 17.34 -16.35 -0.46
CA TYR A 322 16.20 -17.10 0.09
C TYR A 322 16.47 -17.62 1.51
N GLY A 323 17.73 -17.59 1.97
CA GLY A 323 18.11 -18.06 3.31
C GLY A 323 18.24 -19.58 3.43
N ASP A 324 18.11 -20.32 2.34
CA ASP A 324 18.26 -21.79 2.25
C ASP A 324 19.34 -22.23 1.26
N GLY A 325 20.16 -21.30 0.80
CA GLY A 325 21.22 -21.52 -0.21
C GLY A 325 20.83 -21.04 -1.60
N ARG A 326 19.54 -20.89 -1.90
CA ARG A 326 19.09 -20.31 -3.17
C ARG A 326 19.36 -18.80 -3.18
N LYS A 327 19.82 -18.30 -4.32
CA LYS A 327 20.00 -16.86 -4.57
C LYS A 327 19.50 -16.51 -5.96
N LYS A 328 18.97 -15.30 -6.11
CA LYS A 328 18.49 -14.78 -7.40
C LYS A 328 18.85 -13.31 -7.52
N LYS A 329 19.22 -12.87 -8.71
CA LYS A 329 19.25 -11.45 -9.05
C LYS A 329 17.96 -11.13 -9.76
N ASP A 330 17.17 -10.23 -9.21
CA ASP A 330 15.89 -9.81 -9.77
C ASP A 330 15.66 -8.31 -9.54
N GLU A 331 16.12 -7.51 -10.48
CA GLU A 331 15.99 -6.04 -10.43
C GLU A 331 14.52 -5.58 -10.44
N ASN A 332 13.61 -6.47 -10.88
CA ASN A 332 12.17 -6.24 -10.88
C ASN A 332 11.46 -6.83 -9.64
N TYR A 333 12.22 -7.26 -8.62
CA TYR A 333 11.63 -7.73 -7.38
C TYR A 333 10.70 -6.69 -6.74
N MET A 334 10.98 -5.41 -6.95
CA MET A 334 10.09 -4.31 -6.57
C MET A 334 10.06 -3.25 -7.68
N ILE A 335 8.90 -3.05 -8.27
CA ILE A 335 8.64 -2.12 -9.36
C ILE A 335 7.80 -0.96 -8.82
N TYR A 336 8.19 0.28 -9.12
CA TYR A 336 7.47 1.48 -8.66
C TYR A 336 6.82 2.30 -9.79
N SER A 337 7.30 2.19 -11.04
CA SER A 337 6.80 2.96 -12.18
C SER A 337 6.73 2.16 -13.47
N GLN A 338 7.79 1.38 -13.78
CA GLN A 338 7.89 0.63 -15.03
C GLN A 338 6.72 -0.33 -15.24
N ARG A 339 6.54 -0.81 -16.49
CA ARG A 339 5.54 -1.81 -16.87
C ARG A 339 4.11 -1.41 -16.52
N ASN A 340 3.79 -0.11 -16.67
CA ASN A 340 2.47 0.43 -16.32
C ASN A 340 2.08 0.15 -14.85
N CYS A 341 3.08 0.18 -13.93
CA CYS A 341 2.90 -0.17 -12.52
C CYS A 341 1.81 0.65 -11.86
N ASN A 342 1.84 1.98 -12.08
CA ASN A 342 1.01 2.92 -11.33
C ASN A 342 -0.46 2.99 -11.82
N TYR A 343 -0.76 2.39 -12.98
CA TYR A 343 -2.12 2.40 -13.52
C TYR A 343 -3.05 1.53 -12.68
N PRO A 344 -4.17 2.07 -12.16
CA PRO A 344 -5.12 1.29 -11.36
C PRO A 344 -6.01 0.42 -12.25
N GLN A 345 -5.51 -0.76 -12.63
CA GLN A 345 -6.18 -1.69 -13.54
C GLN A 345 -7.47 -2.24 -12.94
N PRO A 346 -8.63 -2.08 -13.60
CA PRO A 346 -9.90 -2.66 -13.12
C PRO A 346 -9.84 -4.16 -12.88
N LYS A 347 -9.07 -4.91 -13.70
CA LYS A 347 -8.88 -6.36 -13.53
C LYS A 347 -8.33 -6.76 -12.17
N TYR A 348 -7.57 -5.90 -11.51
CA TYR A 348 -7.04 -6.21 -10.18
C TYR A 348 -8.15 -6.27 -9.13
N CYS A 349 -9.09 -5.32 -9.16
CA CYS A 349 -10.26 -5.36 -8.27
C CYS A 349 -11.10 -6.61 -8.55
N LYS A 350 -11.34 -6.94 -9.81
CA LYS A 350 -12.08 -8.16 -10.20
C LYS A 350 -11.43 -9.42 -9.63
N TRP A 351 -10.10 -9.55 -9.73
CA TRP A 351 -9.39 -10.69 -9.15
C TRP A 351 -9.57 -10.75 -7.62
N TRP A 352 -9.45 -9.61 -6.92
CA TRP A 352 -9.68 -9.56 -5.46
C TRP A 352 -11.09 -9.99 -5.09
N LEU A 353 -12.10 -9.55 -5.83
CA LEU A 353 -13.50 -9.96 -5.62
C LEU A 353 -13.69 -11.47 -5.83
N THR A 354 -13.03 -12.06 -6.84
CA THR A 354 -13.06 -13.53 -7.02
C THR A 354 -12.42 -14.26 -5.85
N GLN A 355 -11.34 -13.73 -5.28
CA GLN A 355 -10.71 -14.33 -4.10
C GLN A 355 -11.58 -14.13 -2.84
N PHE A 356 -12.21 -12.99 -2.64
CA PHE A 356 -13.18 -12.82 -1.54
C PHE A 356 -14.33 -13.82 -1.67
N ARG A 357 -14.80 -14.05 -2.88
CA ARG A 357 -15.84 -15.06 -3.17
C ARG A 357 -15.31 -16.48 -2.92
N ARG A 358 -14.14 -16.83 -3.45
CA ARG A 358 -13.50 -18.13 -3.26
C ARG A 358 -13.37 -18.50 -1.79
N TRP A 359 -12.98 -17.56 -0.95
CA TRP A 359 -12.73 -17.81 0.48
C TRP A 359 -13.95 -17.59 1.37
N GLY A 360 -15.15 -17.37 0.79
CA GLY A 360 -16.39 -17.20 1.55
C GLY A 360 -16.45 -15.92 2.37
N MET A 361 -15.63 -14.91 2.02
CA MET A 361 -15.65 -13.58 2.65
C MET A 361 -16.85 -12.74 2.20
N VAL A 362 -17.44 -13.07 1.09
CA VAL A 362 -18.68 -12.50 0.57
C VAL A 362 -19.67 -13.63 0.23
N SER A 363 -20.92 -13.42 0.58
CA SER A 363 -22.02 -14.37 0.28
C SER A 363 -22.55 -14.08 -1.12
N GLY A 364 -22.61 -15.10 -1.98
CA GLY A 364 -23.05 -14.95 -3.37
C GLY A 364 -22.05 -14.17 -4.26
N PRO A 365 -22.35 -14.04 -5.55
CA PRO A 365 -21.53 -13.32 -6.50
C PRO A 365 -21.56 -11.81 -6.20
N PRO A 366 -20.41 -11.15 -6.01
CA PRO A 366 -20.36 -9.70 -5.88
C PRO A 366 -20.61 -9.02 -7.24
N ASP A 367 -20.99 -7.74 -7.21
CA ASP A 367 -21.03 -6.91 -8.43
C ASP A 367 -19.58 -6.57 -8.87
N TYR A 368 -18.98 -7.50 -9.64
CA TYR A 368 -17.61 -7.40 -10.11
C TYR A 368 -17.32 -6.11 -10.88
N GLU A 369 -18.23 -5.70 -11.76
CA GLU A 369 -18.05 -4.51 -12.60
C GLU A 369 -18.32 -3.22 -11.82
N GLY A 370 -19.43 -3.13 -11.10
CA GLY A 370 -19.82 -1.93 -10.37
C GLY A 370 -18.82 -1.59 -9.27
N ILE A 371 -18.40 -2.59 -8.46
CA ILE A 371 -17.40 -2.37 -7.41
C ILE A 371 -16.05 -1.98 -8.02
N SER A 372 -15.64 -2.64 -9.11
CA SER A 372 -14.39 -2.32 -9.79
C SER A 372 -14.37 -0.87 -10.31
N LYS A 373 -15.45 -0.42 -10.95
CA LYS A 373 -15.61 0.96 -11.42
C LYS A 373 -15.65 1.99 -10.27
N GLN A 374 -16.25 1.61 -9.15
CA GLN A 374 -16.33 2.48 -7.98
C GLN A 374 -14.97 2.67 -7.32
N VAL A 375 -14.17 1.60 -7.19
CA VAL A 375 -12.92 1.59 -6.44
C VAL A 375 -11.74 2.01 -7.30
N MET A 376 -11.59 1.43 -8.50
CA MET A 376 -10.44 1.71 -9.38
C MET A 376 -10.75 2.94 -10.22
N ARG A 377 -9.88 3.96 -10.12
CA ARG A 377 -10.12 5.28 -10.75
C ARG A 377 -9.01 5.62 -11.75
N PRO A 378 -8.95 4.87 -12.89
CA PRO A 378 -8.00 5.19 -13.96
C PRO A 378 -8.21 6.58 -14.56
N ASP A 379 -9.44 7.09 -14.54
CA ASP A 379 -9.77 8.44 -14.98
C ASP A 379 -8.95 9.54 -14.25
N LEU A 380 -8.84 9.45 -12.92
CA LEU A 380 -8.04 10.39 -12.12
C LEU A 380 -6.53 10.24 -12.42
N TYR A 381 -6.06 9.02 -12.63
CA TYR A 381 -4.69 8.73 -13.03
C TYR A 381 -4.36 9.38 -14.38
N GLU A 382 -5.19 9.11 -15.41
CA GLU A 382 -5.01 9.58 -16.78
C GLU A 382 -5.03 11.10 -16.84
N GLU A 383 -5.96 11.73 -16.12
CA GLU A 383 -6.06 13.20 -16.03
C GLU A 383 -4.77 13.80 -15.42
N ALA A 384 -4.26 13.24 -14.34
CA ALA A 384 -3.03 13.72 -13.71
C ALA A 384 -1.81 13.59 -14.63
N LEU A 385 -1.65 12.47 -15.35
CA LEU A 385 -0.53 12.27 -16.27
C LEU A 385 -0.66 13.13 -17.54
N LYS A 386 -1.87 13.32 -18.05
CA LYS A 386 -2.13 14.23 -19.17
C LYS A 386 -1.67 15.66 -18.85
N GLU A 387 -1.97 16.15 -17.65
CA GLU A 387 -1.51 17.48 -17.20
C GLU A 387 0.02 17.58 -17.04
N LEU A 388 0.70 16.45 -16.77
CA LEU A 388 2.16 16.39 -16.79
C LEU A 388 2.76 16.25 -18.19
N GLY A 389 1.94 16.09 -19.23
CA GLY A 389 2.40 15.77 -20.58
C GLY A 389 3.07 14.40 -20.67
N GLN A 390 2.74 13.47 -19.77
CA GLN A 390 3.32 12.14 -19.73
C GLN A 390 2.43 11.13 -20.46
N ALA A 391 3.07 10.28 -21.26
CA ALA A 391 2.39 9.12 -21.81
C ALA A 391 2.08 8.11 -20.70
N HIS A 392 0.96 7.43 -20.80
CA HIS A 392 0.56 6.36 -19.88
C HIS A 392 0.02 5.16 -20.66
N GLY A 393 0.16 3.96 -20.10
CA GLY A 393 -0.56 2.79 -20.57
C GLY A 393 -2.04 2.88 -20.21
N GLY A 394 -2.88 2.20 -20.96
CA GLY A 394 -4.31 2.09 -20.66
C GLY A 394 -4.66 0.86 -19.82
N ALA A 395 -5.96 0.63 -19.66
CA ALA A 395 -6.49 -0.59 -19.09
C ALA A 395 -6.12 -1.80 -19.97
N SER A 396 -5.77 -2.91 -19.32
CA SER A 396 -5.50 -4.19 -19.97
C SER A 396 -6.51 -5.23 -19.51
N ASN A 397 -7.09 -5.94 -20.46
CA ASN A 397 -7.93 -7.12 -20.23
C ASN A 397 -7.16 -8.43 -20.55
N GLU A 398 -5.84 -8.37 -20.68
CA GLU A 398 -5.02 -9.56 -20.85
C GLU A 398 -5.20 -10.51 -19.67
N THR A 399 -5.22 -11.79 -19.99
CA THR A 399 -5.28 -12.86 -19.00
C THR A 399 -3.98 -12.92 -18.18
N GLU A 400 -4.12 -13.42 -16.96
CA GLU A 400 -2.99 -13.61 -16.05
C GLU A 400 -2.88 -15.09 -15.70
N THR A 401 -1.68 -15.66 -15.83
CA THR A 401 -1.43 -17.05 -15.46
C THR A 401 -0.69 -17.08 -14.12
N LEU A 402 -1.25 -17.77 -13.13
CA LEU A 402 -0.63 -17.94 -11.83
C LEU A 402 0.26 -19.20 -11.81
N PHE A 403 1.08 -19.34 -10.76
CA PHE A 403 2.13 -20.37 -10.68
C PHE A 403 1.62 -21.83 -10.73
N ASP A 404 0.36 -22.06 -10.39
CA ASP A 404 -0.31 -23.35 -10.44
C ASP A 404 -0.96 -23.66 -11.81
N GLY A 405 -0.71 -22.80 -12.81
CA GLY A 405 -1.25 -22.90 -14.15
C GLY A 405 -2.69 -22.40 -14.31
N VAL A 406 -3.30 -21.90 -13.22
CA VAL A 406 -4.65 -21.33 -13.29
C VAL A 406 -4.60 -19.98 -14.00
N VAL A 407 -5.46 -19.83 -15.00
CA VAL A 407 -5.58 -18.61 -15.81
C VAL A 407 -6.75 -17.77 -15.31
N PHE A 408 -6.45 -16.53 -14.94
CA PHE A 408 -7.45 -15.51 -14.65
C PHE A 408 -7.77 -14.72 -15.92
N ASP A 409 -9.00 -14.80 -16.38
CA ASP A 409 -9.53 -13.98 -17.47
C ASP A 409 -10.47 -12.91 -16.89
N PRO A 410 -10.10 -11.61 -16.95
CA PRO A 410 -10.93 -10.53 -16.40
C PRO A 410 -12.21 -10.27 -17.17
N ALA A 411 -12.35 -10.82 -18.39
CA ALA A 411 -13.54 -10.75 -19.23
C ALA A 411 -14.38 -12.05 -19.20
N GLY A 412 -13.86 -13.09 -18.55
CA GLY A 412 -14.50 -14.40 -18.45
C GLY A 412 -15.57 -14.48 -17.36
N ASP A 413 -16.05 -15.69 -17.09
CA ASP A 413 -16.98 -15.97 -15.98
C ASP A 413 -16.24 -15.95 -14.64
N LEU A 414 -16.30 -14.81 -13.94
CA LEU A 414 -15.61 -14.59 -12.68
C LEU A 414 -16.17 -15.44 -11.52
N GLU A 415 -17.46 -15.79 -11.56
CA GLU A 415 -18.06 -16.66 -10.54
C GLU A 415 -17.62 -18.12 -10.75
N ALA A 416 -17.61 -18.60 -11.99
CA ALA A 416 -17.04 -19.90 -12.32
C ALA A 416 -15.57 -19.99 -11.95
N TYR A 417 -14.78 -18.93 -12.23
CA TYR A 417 -13.37 -18.84 -11.79
C TYR A 417 -13.25 -18.96 -10.27
N ALA A 418 -14.04 -18.21 -9.49
CA ALA A 418 -13.97 -18.24 -8.02
C ALA A 418 -14.29 -19.61 -7.43
N LYS A 419 -15.21 -20.36 -8.05
CA LYS A 419 -15.65 -21.72 -7.62
C LYS A 419 -14.83 -22.85 -8.23
N GLY A 420 -14.08 -22.62 -9.29
CA GLY A 420 -13.32 -23.62 -10.04
C GLY A 420 -12.09 -24.18 -9.34
N PHE A 421 -11.71 -23.65 -8.18
CA PHE A 421 -10.56 -24.13 -7.43
C PHE A 421 -10.91 -25.39 -6.61
N ALA A 422 -9.98 -26.34 -6.57
CA ALA A 422 -10.14 -27.56 -5.76
C ALA A 422 -10.30 -27.25 -4.25
N VAL A 423 -9.67 -26.17 -3.77
CA VAL A 423 -9.80 -25.67 -2.40
C VAL A 423 -10.48 -24.32 -2.43
N HIS A 424 -11.70 -24.27 -1.94
CA HIS A 424 -12.50 -23.05 -1.79
C HIS A 424 -13.47 -23.15 -0.62
N ASN A 425 -13.97 -22.03 -0.14
CA ASN A 425 -15.01 -21.92 0.89
C ASN A 425 -16.25 -21.18 0.38
N ALA A 426 -16.36 -20.97 -0.94
CA ALA A 426 -17.52 -20.33 -1.55
C ALA A 426 -18.81 -21.13 -1.22
N ARG A 427 -19.76 -20.44 -0.60
CA ARG A 427 -21.11 -21.00 -0.34
C ARG A 427 -22.07 -20.49 -1.42
N GLY A 428 -23.04 -21.24 -1.75
CA GLY A 428 -23.99 -21.03 -2.86
C GLY A 428 -24.56 -19.64 -3.03
#